data_fd3d7f272b2525642e03f5ce3eb83446
#
_entry.id   fd3d7f272b2525642e03f5ce3eb83446
#
_cell.length_a   1.000
_cell.length_b   1.000
_cell.length_c   1.000
_cell.angle_alpha   90.00
_cell.angle_beta   90.00
_cell.angle_gamma   90.00
#
_symmetry.space_group_name_H-M   'P 1'
#
loop_
_entity.id
_entity.type
_entity.pdbx_description
1 polymer ?
#
loop_
_entity_poly.entity_id
_entity_poly.type
_entity_poly.pdbx_seq_one_letter_code
_entity_poly.pdbx_strand_id
1 'polypeptide(L)'
;MAIIPTVRCRSMKTSLAFYTGVLDFEHVDGDDDLDDPSFSVLSRDGDPLWLSSHRGDGQFGQAIVITTDDVDGLFRKFRQRGLYTPGNPDAPAMVHEGPIDQSWGTREFYVDDPDGNTLRFTQT
;
A
#
# COMPACT_ATOMS: atom_id res chain seq x y z
N MET A 1 11.65 1.01 -20.50
CA MET A 1 11.97 0.23 -19.29
C MET A 1 11.17 0.78 -18.13
N ALA A 2 10.56 -0.07 -17.32
CA ALA A 2 9.83 0.31 -16.13
C ALA A 2 10.43 -0.40 -14.91
N ILE A 3 10.36 0.26 -13.75
CA ILE A 3 10.70 -0.37 -12.47
C ILE A 3 9.40 -0.61 -11.74
N ILE A 4 9.11 -1.86 -11.42
CA ILE A 4 7.83 -2.25 -10.84
C ILE A 4 8.09 -2.89 -9.47
N PRO A 5 7.57 -2.28 -8.39
CA PRO A 5 7.68 -2.89 -7.08
C PRO A 5 6.83 -4.17 -7.02
N THR A 6 7.40 -5.23 -6.48
CA THR A 6 6.67 -6.48 -6.20
C THR A 6 6.58 -6.63 -4.69
N VAL A 7 5.37 -6.64 -4.18
CA VAL A 7 5.09 -6.70 -2.76
C VAL A 7 4.63 -8.10 -2.39
N ARG A 8 5.32 -8.69 -1.42
CA ARG A 8 4.97 -10.01 -0.92
C ARG A 8 3.83 -9.92 0.10
N CYS A 9 2.84 -10.79 -0.07
CA CYS A 9 1.74 -10.92 0.89
C CYS A 9 1.54 -12.38 1.30
N ARG A 10 0.93 -12.60 2.46
CA ARG A 10 0.57 -13.95 2.92
C ARG A 10 -0.76 -14.39 2.34
N SER A 11 -1.72 -13.48 2.29
CA SER A 11 -3.06 -13.73 1.78
C SER A 11 -3.38 -12.72 0.68
N MET A 12 -3.54 -13.21 -0.54
CA MET A 12 -3.91 -12.36 -1.67
C MET A 12 -5.26 -11.69 -1.44
N LYS A 13 -6.25 -12.44 -0.93
CA LYS A 13 -7.58 -11.89 -0.66
C LYS A 13 -7.53 -10.70 0.30
N THR A 14 -6.79 -10.85 1.41
CA THR A 14 -6.67 -9.80 2.42
C THR A 14 -5.92 -8.59 1.87
N SER A 15 -4.78 -8.82 1.21
CA SER A 15 -3.97 -7.72 0.68
C SER A 15 -4.66 -7.01 -0.47
N LEU A 16 -5.29 -7.74 -1.38
CA LEU A 16 -6.01 -7.13 -2.49
C LEU A 16 -7.16 -6.25 -1.98
N ALA A 17 -7.90 -6.72 -0.98
CA ALA A 17 -8.96 -5.94 -0.35
C ALA A 17 -8.44 -4.64 0.28
N PHE A 18 -7.27 -4.69 0.92
CA PHE A 18 -6.64 -3.51 1.51
C PHE A 18 -6.19 -2.51 0.44
N TYR A 19 -5.43 -2.98 -0.55
CA TYR A 19 -4.89 -2.09 -1.59
C TYR A 19 -5.98 -1.48 -2.46
N THR A 20 -7.03 -2.23 -2.80
CA THR A 20 -8.12 -1.70 -3.62
C THR A 20 -9.17 -0.97 -2.80
N GLY A 21 -9.52 -1.49 -1.62
CA GLY A 21 -10.58 -0.93 -0.79
C GLY A 21 -10.16 0.30 0.00
N VAL A 22 -8.96 0.29 0.59
CA VAL A 22 -8.46 1.39 1.42
C VAL A 22 -7.57 2.34 0.63
N LEU A 23 -6.58 1.82 -0.09
CA LEU A 23 -5.59 2.64 -0.80
C LEU A 23 -6.00 3.01 -2.23
N ASP A 24 -7.17 2.58 -2.66
CA ASP A 24 -7.76 2.98 -3.93
C ASP A 24 -6.92 2.62 -5.16
N PHE A 25 -6.21 1.51 -5.10
CA PHE A 25 -5.59 0.91 -6.28
C PHE A 25 -6.64 0.21 -7.12
N GLU A 26 -6.41 0.15 -8.42
CA GLU A 26 -7.22 -0.63 -9.34
C GLU A 26 -6.58 -1.99 -9.59
N HIS A 27 -7.37 -3.07 -9.51
CA HIS A 27 -6.93 -4.41 -9.88
C HIS A 27 -7.09 -4.57 -11.38
N VAL A 28 -5.99 -4.61 -12.13
CA VAL A 28 -6.02 -4.54 -13.59
C VAL A 28 -5.69 -5.86 -14.29
N ASP A 29 -4.96 -6.76 -13.63
CA ASP A 29 -4.57 -8.04 -14.21
C ASP A 29 -4.13 -9.00 -13.10
N GLY A 30 -3.75 -10.23 -13.48
CA GLY A 30 -3.23 -11.25 -12.58
C GLY A 30 -4.05 -12.53 -12.64
N ASP A 31 -3.92 -13.37 -11.61
CA ASP A 31 -4.63 -14.63 -11.54
C ASP A 31 -6.12 -14.41 -11.28
N ASP A 32 -6.97 -15.21 -11.92
CA ASP A 32 -8.42 -15.20 -11.64
C ASP A 32 -8.71 -15.80 -10.27
N ASP A 33 -7.92 -16.79 -9.86
CA ASP A 33 -8.03 -17.44 -8.55
C ASP A 33 -7.17 -16.69 -7.52
N LEU A 34 -7.83 -16.22 -6.47
CA LEU A 34 -7.17 -15.52 -5.37
C LEU A 34 -6.71 -16.46 -4.24
N ASP A 35 -6.89 -17.76 -4.38
CA ASP A 35 -6.35 -18.72 -3.42
C ASP A 35 -4.81 -18.75 -3.54
N ASP A 36 -4.15 -18.71 -2.39
CA ASP A 36 -2.69 -18.65 -2.37
C ASP A 36 -2.04 -19.99 -2.78
N PRO A 37 -0.96 -19.94 -3.53
CA PRO A 37 -0.25 -18.77 -4.00
C PRO A 37 -0.93 -18.10 -5.20
N SER A 38 -0.97 -16.78 -5.20
CA SER A 38 -1.65 -15.98 -6.22
C SER A 38 -0.82 -14.74 -6.58
N PHE A 39 -1.14 -14.12 -7.71
CA PHE A 39 -0.46 -12.96 -8.23
C PHE A 39 -1.48 -11.96 -8.78
N SER A 40 -1.30 -10.68 -8.46
CA SER A 40 -2.17 -9.60 -8.95
C SER A 40 -1.36 -8.39 -9.38
N VAL A 41 -1.83 -7.77 -10.46
CA VAL A 41 -1.28 -6.50 -10.96
C VAL A 41 -2.23 -5.39 -10.57
N LEU A 42 -1.72 -4.40 -9.88
CA LEU A 42 -2.46 -3.22 -9.47
C LEU A 42 -1.92 -1.99 -10.20
N SER A 43 -2.77 -0.98 -10.32
CA SER A 43 -2.39 0.31 -10.88
C SER A 43 -3.05 1.44 -10.09
N ARG A 44 -2.32 2.53 -9.92
CA ARG A 44 -2.86 3.78 -9.41
C ARG A 44 -2.22 4.93 -10.18
N ASP A 45 -3.06 5.79 -10.76
CA ASP A 45 -2.60 6.92 -11.58
C ASP A 45 -1.63 6.49 -12.70
N GLY A 46 -1.82 5.28 -13.23
CA GLY A 46 -0.98 4.72 -14.28
C GLY A 46 0.30 4.04 -13.80
N ASP A 47 0.59 4.07 -12.51
CA ASP A 47 1.78 3.43 -11.95
C ASP A 47 1.44 2.02 -11.46
N PRO A 48 2.22 1.00 -11.88
CA PRO A 48 1.95 -0.38 -11.50
C PRO A 48 2.52 -0.72 -10.12
N LEU A 49 1.84 -1.66 -9.47
CA LEU A 49 2.33 -2.34 -8.27
C LEU A 49 1.87 -3.79 -8.36
N TRP A 50 2.79 -4.72 -8.17
CA TRP A 50 2.48 -6.14 -8.20
C TRP A 50 2.37 -6.70 -6.79
N LEU A 51 1.34 -7.50 -6.55
CA LEU A 51 1.18 -8.28 -5.32
C LEU A 51 1.43 -9.76 -5.64
N SER A 52 2.18 -10.44 -4.78
CA SER A 52 2.43 -11.86 -4.92
C SER A 52 2.41 -12.56 -3.57
N SER A 53 1.68 -13.67 -3.50
CA SER A 53 1.76 -14.58 -2.37
C SER A 53 2.62 -15.82 -2.66
N HIS A 54 3.32 -15.83 -3.80
CA HIS A 54 4.28 -16.86 -4.14
C HIS A 54 5.54 -16.74 -3.27
N ARG A 55 5.98 -17.88 -2.77
CA ARG A 55 7.21 -17.94 -1.98
C ARG A 55 8.40 -17.59 -2.87
N GLY A 56 9.21 -16.64 -2.43
CA GLY A 56 10.37 -16.15 -3.18
C GLY A 56 10.14 -14.87 -3.97
N ASP A 57 8.90 -14.43 -4.10
CA ASP A 57 8.58 -13.16 -4.75
C ASP A 57 8.64 -12.01 -3.72
N GLY A 58 9.82 -11.45 -3.55
CA GLY A 58 10.05 -10.36 -2.60
C GLY A 58 10.23 -10.84 -1.15
N GLN A 59 10.30 -9.90 -0.27
CA GLN A 59 10.46 -10.11 1.18
C GLN A 59 9.34 -9.38 1.91
N PHE A 60 8.96 -9.87 3.08
CA PHE A 60 8.09 -9.11 3.99
C PHE A 60 8.87 -7.95 4.59
N GLY A 61 8.16 -6.84 4.87
CA GLY A 61 8.78 -5.68 5.47
C GLY A 61 9.44 -4.73 4.48
N GLN A 62 9.07 -4.78 3.22
CA GLN A 62 9.56 -3.83 2.21
C GLN A 62 9.05 -2.42 2.48
N ALA A 63 9.82 -1.42 2.02
CA ALA A 63 9.41 -0.03 2.01
C ALA A 63 9.25 0.45 0.56
N ILE A 64 8.16 1.15 0.29
CA ILE A 64 7.86 1.71 -1.02
C ILE A 64 7.55 3.19 -0.86
N VAL A 65 8.21 4.04 -1.63
CA VAL A 65 7.90 5.47 -1.69
C VAL A 65 6.94 5.71 -2.84
N ILE A 66 5.84 6.38 -2.54
CA ILE A 66 4.83 6.78 -3.52
C ILE A 66 4.71 8.30 -3.44
N THR A 67 5.03 8.97 -4.53
CA THR A 67 4.95 10.44 -4.58
C THR A 67 3.53 10.89 -4.94
N THR A 68 3.12 12.00 -4.37
CA THR A 68 1.82 12.61 -4.63
C THR A 68 1.91 14.12 -4.50
N ASP A 69 1.01 14.84 -5.15
CA ASP A 69 0.95 16.30 -5.08
C ASP A 69 0.16 16.81 -3.87
N ASP A 70 -0.60 15.94 -3.20
CA ASP A 70 -1.47 16.34 -2.08
C ASP A 70 -1.57 15.21 -1.05
N VAL A 71 -0.59 15.12 -0.16
CA VAL A 71 -0.58 14.08 0.88
C VAL A 71 -1.74 14.25 1.87
N ASP A 72 -2.14 15.48 2.18
CA ASP A 72 -3.23 15.71 3.13
C ASP A 72 -4.57 15.24 2.57
N GLY A 73 -4.84 15.56 1.30
CA GLY A 73 -6.05 15.10 0.62
C GLY A 73 -6.09 13.58 0.48
N LEU A 74 -4.95 12.98 0.13
CA LEU A 74 -4.84 11.54 0.00
C LEU A 74 -5.03 10.84 1.34
N PHE A 75 -4.44 11.37 2.40
CA PHE A 75 -4.61 10.84 3.75
C PHE A 75 -6.07 10.88 4.19
N ARG A 76 -6.76 12.00 3.97
CA ARG A 76 -8.21 12.12 4.27
C ARG A 76 -9.02 11.09 3.49
N LYS A 77 -8.72 10.89 2.21
CA LYS A 77 -9.39 9.90 1.37
C LYS A 77 -9.22 8.49 1.92
N PHE A 78 -7.99 8.11 2.26
CA PHE A 78 -7.73 6.78 2.83
C PHE A 78 -8.43 6.59 4.17
N ARG A 79 -8.46 7.62 5.01
CA ARG A 79 -9.20 7.60 6.27
C ARG A 79 -10.69 7.36 6.07
N GLN A 80 -11.28 8.01 5.09
CA GLN A 80 -12.68 7.81 4.73
C GLN A 80 -12.95 6.40 4.21
N ARG A 81 -11.96 5.77 3.61
CA ARG A 81 -12.05 4.41 3.09
C ARG A 81 -11.69 3.33 4.11
N GLY A 82 -11.42 3.70 5.34
CA GLY A 82 -11.19 2.76 6.42
C GLY A 82 -9.75 2.61 6.89
N LEU A 83 -8.83 3.49 6.46
CA LEU A 83 -7.49 3.49 7.03
C LEU A 83 -7.58 3.91 8.50
N TYR A 84 -7.06 3.06 9.38
CA TYR A 84 -7.07 3.30 10.81
C TYR A 84 -5.90 4.15 11.25
N THR A 85 -6.12 4.97 12.30
CA THR A 85 -5.06 5.74 12.93
C THR A 85 -4.43 4.97 14.09
N PRO A 86 -3.21 5.35 14.52
CA PRO A 86 -2.63 4.82 15.75
C PRO A 86 -3.58 4.99 16.93
N GLY A 87 -3.64 3.95 17.78
CA GLY A 87 -4.55 3.94 18.93
C GLY A 87 -5.76 3.02 18.77
N ASN A 88 -5.97 2.46 17.59
CA ASN A 88 -6.97 1.41 17.39
C ASN A 88 -6.27 0.05 17.26
N PRO A 89 -6.22 -0.77 18.35
CA PRO A 89 -5.48 -2.03 18.32
C PRO A 89 -6.09 -3.09 17.41
N ASP A 90 -7.36 -2.94 17.02
CA ASP A 90 -8.06 -3.89 16.17
C ASP A 90 -7.95 -3.55 14.68
N ALA A 91 -7.20 -2.49 14.35
CA ALA A 91 -7.03 -2.04 12.98
C ALA A 91 -6.23 -3.04 12.15
N PRO A 92 -6.70 -3.42 10.95
CA PRO A 92 -5.94 -4.32 10.06
C PRO A 92 -4.73 -3.65 9.44
N ALA A 93 -4.71 -2.32 9.39
CA ALA A 93 -3.59 -1.54 8.89
C ALA A 93 -3.45 -0.27 9.73
N MET A 94 -2.24 0.03 10.14
CA MET A 94 -1.96 1.18 10.98
C MET A 94 -1.28 2.28 10.20
N VAL A 95 -1.60 3.51 10.55
CA VAL A 95 -0.83 4.66 10.14
C VAL A 95 0.35 4.77 11.09
N HIS A 96 1.57 4.63 10.57
CA HIS A 96 2.78 4.86 11.37
C HIS A 96 2.77 6.28 11.91
N GLU A 97 2.40 7.18 11.01
CA GLU A 97 2.54 8.59 11.26
C GLU A 97 1.57 9.34 10.33
N GLY A 98 0.80 10.26 10.87
CA GLY A 98 -0.02 11.15 10.04
C GLY A 98 0.84 12.10 9.20
N PRO A 99 0.23 12.92 8.30
CA PRO A 99 1.02 13.85 7.50
C PRO A 99 1.79 14.83 8.37
N ILE A 100 3.12 14.80 8.24
CA ILE A 100 4.01 15.72 8.92
C ILE A 100 5.09 16.25 7.97
N ASP A 101 5.58 17.44 8.26
CA ASP A 101 6.71 18.01 7.58
C ASP A 101 8.00 17.40 8.12
N GLN A 102 8.77 16.79 7.24
CA GLN A 102 10.04 16.18 7.60
C GLN A 102 11.16 17.20 7.53
N SER A 103 12.21 16.98 8.33
CA SER A 103 13.37 17.89 8.38
C SER A 103 14.13 17.99 7.06
N TRP A 104 13.95 17.04 6.16
CA TRP A 104 14.62 17.03 4.84
C TRP A 104 13.78 17.65 3.73
N GLY A 105 12.65 18.29 4.05
CA GLY A 105 11.91 19.13 3.11
C GLY A 105 10.71 18.48 2.45
N THR A 106 10.30 17.28 2.86
CA THR A 106 9.10 16.61 2.37
C THR A 106 8.00 16.63 3.41
N ARG A 107 6.75 16.46 2.95
CA ARG A 107 5.61 16.17 3.82
C ARG A 107 5.13 14.76 3.53
N GLU A 108 5.01 13.93 4.58
CA GLU A 108 4.81 12.49 4.42
C GLU A 108 3.85 11.92 5.44
N PHE A 109 3.20 10.81 5.05
CA PHE A 109 2.60 9.87 6.00
C PHE A 109 2.95 8.44 5.59
N TYR A 110 2.99 7.55 6.58
CA TYR A 110 3.42 6.17 6.41
C TYR A 110 2.27 5.23 6.74
N VAL A 111 2.10 4.21 5.92
CA VAL A 111 1.05 3.20 6.09
C VAL A 111 1.69 1.82 6.06
N ASP A 112 1.35 0.98 7.04
CA ASP A 112 1.67 -0.43 6.97
C ASP A 112 0.53 -1.18 6.29
N ASP A 113 0.88 -2.07 5.36
CA ASP A 113 -0.08 -3.00 4.80
C ASP A 113 -0.31 -4.19 5.76
N PRO A 114 -1.22 -5.14 5.43
CA PRO A 114 -1.50 -6.27 6.32
C PRO A 114 -0.30 -7.16 6.64
N ASP A 115 0.77 -7.11 5.85
CA ASP A 115 1.96 -7.95 6.01
C ASP A 115 3.16 -7.19 6.59
N GLY A 116 2.97 -5.94 6.98
CA GLY A 116 4.03 -5.12 7.55
C GLY A 116 4.94 -4.46 6.51
N ASN A 117 4.55 -4.46 5.24
CA ASN A 117 5.21 -3.63 4.24
C ASN A 117 4.80 -2.17 4.47
N THR A 118 5.74 -1.25 4.34
CA THR A 118 5.50 0.16 4.60
C THR A 118 5.43 0.95 3.31
N LEU A 119 4.33 1.70 3.15
CA LEU A 119 4.17 2.63 2.04
C LEU A 119 4.36 4.06 2.58
N ARG A 120 5.32 4.78 2.00
CA ARG A 120 5.60 6.18 2.31
C ARG A 120 4.97 7.06 1.24
N PHE A 121 3.93 7.77 1.61
CA PHE A 121 3.30 8.73 0.71
C PHE A 121 3.97 10.08 0.93
N THR A 122 4.61 10.59 -0.12
CA THR A 122 5.56 11.71 -0.02
C THR A 122 5.18 12.83 -0.99
N GLN A 123 5.13 14.04 -0.46
CA GLN A 123 4.98 15.28 -1.23
C GLN A 123 6.23 16.12 -1.06
N THR A 124 6.83 16.52 -2.17
CA THR A 124 7.98 17.40 -2.17
C THR A 124 7.59 18.87 -2.28
#